data_df8370a470cd77ef7398b09f69552aa5
#
_entry.id   df8370a470cd77ef7398b09f69552aa5
#
_cell.length_a   1.000
_cell.length_b   1.000
_cell.length_c   1.000
_cell.angle_alpha   90.00
_cell.angle_beta   90.00
_cell.angle_gamma   90.00
#
_symmetry.space_group_name_H-M   'P 1'
#
loop_
_entity.id
_entity.type
_entity.pdbx_description
1 polymer ?
#
loop_
_entity_poly.entity_id
_entity_poly.type
_entity_poly.pdbx_seq_one_letter_code
_entity_poly.pdbx_strand_id
1 'polypeptide(L)'
;MKKIRGCLLSMVLWFGLSVVSAYAQDAGQNSIEAMTVAQQGSVVNVKMTFKEPLNELPSGFSVAKPARIALDFPNVANGLRASSQLYNEGALKSANIIQADGRTRVVLNLTQAMTYETAIDGNALVLSLTPSAKDGGAAPRVEH
;
A
#
# COMPACT_ATOMS: atom_id res chain seq x y z
N MET A 1 3.48 70.23 40.18
CA MET A 1 3.68 69.77 39.83
C MET A 1 3.41 68.68 39.37
N LYS A 2 3.36 68.18 38.79
CA LYS A 2 3.09 67.26 38.22
C LYS A 2 3.65 66.26 38.12
N LYS A 3 3.50 65.34 38.00
CA LYS A 3 3.95 64.44 37.90
C LYS A 3 3.54 63.58 37.09
N ILE A 4 4.06 63.05 36.48
CA ILE A 4 3.89 62.25 35.58
C ILE A 4 3.90 61.03 35.93
N ARG A 5 3.20 60.48 35.90
CA ARG A 5 3.08 59.40 36.06
C ARG A 5 3.60 58.63 35.27
N GLY A 6 4.28 58.03 35.40
CA GLY A 6 4.90 57.09 34.76
C GLY A 6 4.02 56.24 34.00
N CYS A 7 4.10 56.40 32.86
CA CYS A 7 3.51 55.51 32.06
C CYS A 7 4.00 54.21 32.38
N LEU A 8 3.23 53.56 33.05
CA LEU A 8 3.42 52.24 33.11
C LEU A 8 3.16 51.71 31.81
N LEU A 9 4.14 51.66 31.08
CA LEU A 9 4.10 50.81 29.99
C LEU A 9 4.03 49.45 30.50
N SER A 10 2.87 49.06 30.67
CA SER A 10 2.59 47.69 30.74
C SER A 10 2.94 47.14 29.41
N MET A 11 4.12 46.77 29.26
CA MET A 11 4.50 45.98 28.18
C MET A 11 3.94 44.62 28.46
N VAL A 12 2.78 44.44 27.98
CA VAL A 12 2.23 43.11 27.90
C VAL A 12 3.03 42.44 26.82
N LEU A 13 4.02 41.77 27.22
CA LEU A 13 4.66 40.82 26.32
C LEU A 13 3.63 39.76 26.09
N TRP A 14 2.98 39.91 25.02
CA TRP A 14 2.21 38.83 24.46
C TRP A 14 3.25 37.90 23.87
N PHE A 15 3.68 37.03 24.72
CA PHE A 15 4.29 35.85 24.20
C PHE A 15 3.15 35.11 23.54
N GLY A 16 3.02 35.31 22.29
CA GLY A 16 2.23 34.44 21.50
C GLY A 16 2.87 33.10 21.57
N LEU A 17 2.28 32.28 22.36
CA LEU A 17 2.63 30.91 22.36
C LEU A 17 2.16 30.40 21.02
N SER A 18 3.04 30.42 20.08
CA SER A 18 2.78 29.76 18.82
C SER A 18 2.82 28.30 19.15
N VAL A 19 1.66 27.75 19.35
CA VAL A 19 1.54 26.33 19.42
C VAL A 19 1.76 25.86 18.00
N VAL A 20 2.98 25.58 17.70
CA VAL A 20 3.24 24.88 16.48
C VAL A 20 2.73 23.49 16.74
N SER A 21 1.55 23.24 16.30
CA SER A 21 1.05 21.90 16.29
C SER A 21 1.93 21.18 15.32
N ALA A 22 2.87 20.51 15.86
CA ALA A 22 3.62 19.60 15.06
C ALA A 22 2.66 18.48 14.74
N TYR A 23 2.09 18.55 13.59
CA TYR A 23 1.37 17.42 13.10
C TYR A 23 2.44 16.36 12.87
N ALA A 24 2.44 15.41 13.73
CA ALA A 24 3.25 14.25 13.49
C ALA A 24 2.62 13.58 12.30
N GLN A 25 3.05 13.96 11.17
CA GLN A 25 2.65 13.26 10.01
C GLN A 25 3.42 11.98 10.05
N ASP A 26 2.75 10.93 9.70
CA ASP A 26 3.42 9.68 9.44
C ASP A 26 4.26 9.92 8.22
N ALA A 27 5.18 10.83 8.34
CA ALA A 27 5.94 11.30 7.22
C ALA A 27 6.94 10.30 6.80
N GLY A 28 6.89 9.17 7.09
CA GLY A 28 7.80 8.17 6.63
C GLY A 28 7.12 6.91 6.21
N GLN A 29 5.84 6.79 6.44
CA GLN A 29 5.18 5.55 6.08
C GLN A 29 4.48 5.69 4.73
N ASN A 30 4.83 4.80 3.82
CA ASN A 30 4.16 4.72 2.54
C ASN A 30 2.77 4.09 2.74
N SER A 31 1.92 4.18 1.77
CA SER A 31 0.59 3.58 1.85
C SER A 31 0.09 3.18 0.47
N ILE A 32 -0.77 2.17 0.43
CA ILE A 32 -1.43 1.78 -0.80
C ILE A 32 -2.60 2.75 -0.99
N GLU A 33 -2.56 3.52 -2.06
CA GLU A 33 -3.58 4.54 -2.30
C GLU A 33 -4.66 4.10 -3.27
N ALA A 34 -4.36 3.18 -4.15
CA ALA A 34 -5.30 2.69 -5.13
C ALA A 34 -4.92 1.30 -5.60
N MET A 35 -5.90 0.53 -5.99
CA MET A 35 -5.68 -0.79 -6.56
C MET A 35 -6.65 -0.96 -7.71
N THR A 36 -6.13 -1.21 -8.90
CA THR A 36 -6.95 -1.41 -10.08
C THR A 36 -6.58 -2.74 -10.72
N VAL A 37 -7.55 -3.33 -11.39
CA VAL A 37 -7.39 -4.64 -12.00
C VAL A 37 -7.84 -4.54 -13.45
N ALA A 38 -7.05 -5.11 -14.35
CA ALA A 38 -7.40 -5.17 -15.75
C ALA A 38 -7.09 -6.56 -16.28
N GLN A 39 -7.98 -7.10 -17.06
CA GLN A 39 -7.79 -8.42 -17.65
C GLN A 39 -7.45 -8.27 -19.12
N GLN A 40 -6.43 -9.00 -19.55
CA GLN A 40 -6.05 -9.03 -20.94
C GLN A 40 -5.86 -10.49 -21.33
N GLY A 41 -6.85 -11.06 -22.00
CA GLY A 41 -6.81 -12.48 -22.33
C GLY A 41 -6.85 -13.29 -21.05
N SER A 42 -5.89 -14.16 -20.86
CA SER A 42 -5.81 -14.97 -19.66
C SER A 42 -4.94 -14.32 -18.58
N VAL A 43 -4.36 -13.17 -18.87
CA VAL A 43 -3.50 -12.46 -17.93
C VAL A 43 -4.32 -11.43 -17.16
N VAL A 44 -4.14 -11.38 -15.87
CA VAL A 44 -4.80 -10.39 -15.05
C VAL A 44 -3.73 -9.49 -14.47
N ASN A 45 -3.82 -8.21 -14.74
CA ASN A 45 -2.85 -7.23 -14.23
C ASN A 45 -3.46 -6.48 -13.07
N VAL A 46 -2.75 -6.52 -11.95
CA VAL A 46 -3.17 -5.80 -10.75
C VAL A 46 -2.18 -4.66 -10.57
N LYS A 47 -2.67 -3.44 -10.58
CA LYS A 47 -1.81 -2.28 -10.37
C LYS A 47 -2.13 -1.67 -9.03
N MET A 48 -1.13 -1.61 -8.18
CA MET A 48 -1.26 -0.98 -6.87
C MET A 48 -0.47 0.30 -6.90
N THR A 49 -1.13 1.42 -6.62
CA THR A 49 -0.48 2.72 -6.60
C THR A 49 -0.20 3.10 -5.15
N PHE A 50 1.00 3.56 -4.89
CA PHE A 50 1.43 3.91 -3.56
C PHE A 50 1.63 5.41 -3.41
N LYS A 51 1.63 5.87 -2.19
CA LYS A 51 1.84 7.28 -1.92
C LYS A 51 3.24 7.68 -2.38
N GLU A 52 4.19 6.80 -2.19
CA GLU A 52 5.58 7.01 -2.59
C GLU A 52 6.11 5.79 -3.32
N PRO A 53 7.13 5.95 -4.15
CA PRO A 53 7.68 4.80 -4.84
C PRO A 53 8.19 3.75 -3.86
N LEU A 54 8.08 2.50 -4.23
CA LEU A 54 8.59 1.43 -3.40
C LEU A 54 10.10 1.36 -3.52
N ASN A 55 10.76 1.15 -2.40
CA ASN A 55 12.20 1.01 -2.41
C ASN A 55 12.61 -0.40 -2.78
N GLU A 56 11.74 -1.34 -2.56
CA GLU A 56 12.03 -2.73 -2.84
C GLU A 56 10.74 -3.47 -3.17
N LEU A 57 10.87 -4.56 -3.88
CA LEU A 57 9.72 -5.36 -4.22
C LEU A 57 9.21 -6.07 -2.98
N PRO A 58 7.91 -6.30 -2.89
CA PRO A 58 7.37 -7.03 -1.75
C PRO A 58 7.79 -8.50 -1.82
N SER A 59 7.86 -9.12 -0.68
CA SER A 59 8.05 -10.55 -0.65
C SER A 59 6.68 -11.19 -0.83
N GLY A 60 6.63 -12.36 -1.42
CA GLY A 60 5.35 -12.98 -1.67
C GLY A 60 5.45 -14.47 -1.87
N PHE A 61 4.31 -15.10 -1.84
CA PHE A 61 4.22 -16.53 -2.11
C PHE A 61 2.85 -16.86 -2.67
N SER A 62 2.75 -18.00 -3.34
CA SER A 62 1.49 -18.46 -3.89
C SER A 62 1.14 -19.81 -3.32
N VAL A 63 -0.16 -20.05 -3.19
CA VAL A 63 -0.70 -21.31 -2.71
C VAL A 63 -1.66 -21.84 -3.77
N ALA A 64 -1.64 -23.12 -4.03
CA ALA A 64 -2.47 -23.68 -5.09
C ALA A 64 -3.88 -24.05 -4.63
N LYS A 65 -4.02 -24.47 -3.40
CA LYS A 65 -5.32 -24.92 -2.89
C LYS A 65 -5.54 -24.46 -1.47
N PRO A 66 -6.43 -23.48 -1.27
CA PRO A 66 -7.11 -22.71 -2.30
C PRO A 66 -6.14 -21.76 -3.00
N ALA A 67 -6.40 -21.45 -4.24
CA ALA A 67 -5.49 -20.63 -5.02
C ALA A 67 -5.43 -19.21 -4.48
N ARG A 68 -4.26 -18.80 -4.07
CA ARG A 68 -4.03 -17.45 -3.50
C ARG A 68 -2.62 -16.99 -3.73
N ILE A 69 -2.45 -15.70 -3.79
CA ILE A 69 -1.13 -15.08 -3.83
C ILE A 69 -1.11 -14.06 -2.69
N ALA A 70 -0.09 -14.11 -1.86
CA ALA A 70 0.07 -13.17 -0.76
C ALA A 70 1.32 -12.35 -0.96
N LEU A 71 1.21 -11.05 -0.77
CA LEU A 71 2.34 -10.14 -0.90
C LEU A 71 2.47 -9.33 0.39
N ASP A 72 3.68 -9.25 0.91
CA ASP A 72 3.96 -8.50 2.12
C ASP A 72 4.70 -7.21 1.81
N PHE A 73 4.15 -6.11 2.25
CA PHE A 73 4.74 -4.79 2.06
C PHE A 73 5.17 -4.23 3.42
N PRO A 74 6.45 -4.28 3.74
CA PRO A 74 6.91 -3.72 5.01
C PRO A 74 6.83 -2.20 4.98
N ASN A 75 6.48 -1.61 6.10
CA ASN A 75 6.36 -0.17 6.25
C ASN A 75 5.37 0.49 5.29
N VAL A 76 4.34 -0.23 4.93
CA VAL A 76 3.28 0.28 4.07
C VAL A 76 1.97 0.14 4.79
N ALA A 77 1.17 1.18 4.78
CA ALA A 77 -0.15 1.17 5.39
C ALA A 77 -1.22 0.97 4.32
N ASN A 78 -2.41 0.60 4.77
CA ASN A 78 -3.55 0.44 3.88
C ASN A 78 -4.30 1.76 3.78
N GLY A 79 -4.09 2.49 2.70
CA GLY A 79 -4.79 3.74 2.44
C GLY A 79 -6.09 3.58 1.68
N LEU A 80 -6.50 2.34 1.38
CA LEU A 80 -7.70 2.11 0.60
C LEU A 80 -8.99 2.22 1.37
N ARG A 81 -8.91 2.32 2.69
CA ARG A 81 -10.09 2.38 3.56
C ARG A 81 -10.97 1.15 3.46
N ALA A 82 -10.46 0.08 2.90
CA ALA A 82 -11.18 -1.16 2.79
C ALA A 82 -10.23 -2.30 3.08
N SER A 83 -10.70 -3.31 3.76
CA SER A 83 -9.88 -4.48 4.04
C SER A 83 -10.18 -5.60 3.07
N SER A 84 -11.14 -5.40 2.17
CA SER A 84 -11.52 -6.42 1.21
C SER A 84 -12.16 -5.77 0.01
N GLN A 85 -11.84 -6.24 -1.17
CA GLN A 85 -12.42 -5.75 -2.40
C GLN A 85 -12.74 -6.92 -3.33
N LEU A 86 -13.91 -6.89 -3.94
CA LEU A 86 -14.31 -7.90 -4.89
C LEU A 86 -13.97 -7.43 -6.28
N TYR A 87 -13.41 -8.27 -7.08
CA TYR A 87 -13.04 -7.90 -8.43
C TYR A 87 -13.76 -8.74 -9.48
N ASN A 88 -13.74 -10.05 -9.33
CA ASN A 88 -14.33 -10.96 -10.32
C ASN A 88 -13.85 -10.66 -11.74
N GLU A 89 -12.55 -10.41 -11.85
CA GLU A 89 -11.94 -10.14 -13.13
C GLU A 89 -11.09 -11.33 -13.50
N GLY A 90 -11.50 -12.07 -14.52
CA GLY A 90 -10.76 -13.26 -14.90
C GLY A 90 -10.68 -14.23 -13.72
N ALA A 91 -9.50 -14.67 -13.42
CA ALA A 91 -9.28 -15.59 -12.32
C ALA A 91 -9.15 -14.91 -10.96
N LEU A 92 -9.15 -13.60 -10.93
CA LEU A 92 -9.06 -12.88 -9.67
C LEU A 92 -10.44 -12.65 -9.09
N LYS A 93 -10.71 -13.22 -7.94
CA LYS A 93 -11.98 -13.07 -7.28
C LYS A 93 -12.04 -11.86 -6.38
N SER A 94 -11.08 -11.75 -5.51
CA SER A 94 -11.08 -10.68 -4.52
C SER A 94 -9.69 -10.47 -3.96
N ALA A 95 -9.53 -9.38 -3.24
CA ALA A 95 -8.31 -9.09 -2.52
C ALA A 95 -8.65 -8.76 -1.08
N ASN A 96 -7.83 -9.27 -0.17
CA ASN A 96 -7.93 -8.90 1.23
C ASN A 96 -6.69 -8.12 1.59
N ILE A 97 -6.86 -7.00 2.25
CA ILE A 97 -5.76 -6.14 2.64
C ILE A 97 -5.69 -6.13 4.15
N ILE A 98 -4.65 -6.68 4.71
CA ILE A 98 -4.51 -6.85 6.14
C ILE A 98 -3.33 -6.04 6.61
N GLN A 99 -3.58 -5.08 7.47
CA GLN A 99 -2.52 -4.25 8.03
C GLN A 99 -2.26 -4.67 9.47
N ALA A 100 -1.01 -4.94 9.79
CA ALA A 100 -0.62 -5.30 11.15
C ALA A 100 0.87 -5.04 11.34
N ASP A 101 1.21 -4.56 12.53
CA ASP A 101 2.62 -4.35 12.89
C ASP A 101 3.44 -3.56 11.87
N GLY A 102 2.85 -2.53 11.36
CA GLY A 102 3.59 -1.64 10.45
C GLY A 102 3.77 -2.17 9.04
N ARG A 103 3.10 -3.24 8.71
CA ARG A 103 3.18 -3.79 7.35
C ARG A 103 1.78 -4.10 6.84
N THR A 104 1.65 -4.22 5.55
CA THR A 104 0.39 -4.58 4.94
C THR A 104 0.59 -5.84 4.12
N ARG A 105 -0.30 -6.78 4.31
CA ARG A 105 -0.31 -8.00 3.50
C ARG A 105 -1.52 -7.95 2.57
N VAL A 106 -1.28 -8.14 1.29
CA VAL A 106 -2.35 -8.20 0.31
C VAL A 106 -2.48 -9.65 -0.12
N VAL A 107 -3.68 -10.21 0.04
CA VAL A 107 -3.95 -11.59 -0.34
C VAL A 107 -4.92 -11.57 -1.50
N LEU A 108 -4.48 -12.07 -2.63
CA LEU A 108 -5.31 -12.16 -3.82
C LEU A 108 -5.93 -13.56 -3.85
N ASN A 109 -7.24 -13.61 -3.84
CA ASN A 109 -7.97 -14.87 -3.90
C ASN A 109 -8.32 -15.18 -5.33
N LEU A 110 -7.94 -16.35 -5.78
CA LEU A 110 -8.05 -16.72 -7.19
C LEU A 110 -8.99 -17.89 -7.40
N THR A 111 -9.46 -18.07 -8.63
CA THR A 111 -10.29 -19.22 -8.97
C THR A 111 -9.44 -20.42 -9.40
N GLN A 112 -8.19 -20.17 -9.76
CA GLN A 112 -7.30 -21.23 -10.16
C GLN A 112 -5.86 -20.81 -9.83
N ALA A 113 -4.97 -21.74 -9.77
CA ALA A 113 -3.57 -21.45 -9.47
C ALA A 113 -2.97 -20.58 -10.55
N MET A 114 -2.25 -19.57 -10.16
CA MET A 114 -1.59 -18.65 -11.08
C MET A 114 -0.19 -18.35 -10.60
N THR A 115 0.67 -17.99 -11.55
CA THR A 115 1.99 -17.49 -11.22
C THR A 115 1.92 -15.98 -11.34
N TYR A 116 2.88 -15.27 -10.76
CA TYR A 116 2.87 -13.82 -10.83
C TYR A 116 4.26 -13.27 -11.05
N GLU A 117 4.30 -12.10 -11.68
CA GLU A 117 5.52 -11.34 -11.85
C GLU A 117 5.23 -9.93 -11.38
N THR A 118 6.22 -9.29 -10.81
CA THR A 118 6.06 -7.94 -10.30
C THR A 118 6.99 -6.99 -11.04
N ALA A 119 6.53 -5.78 -11.26
CA ALA A 119 7.33 -4.73 -11.86
C ALA A 119 6.97 -3.39 -11.21
N ILE A 120 7.98 -2.57 -10.97
CA ILE A 120 7.75 -1.25 -10.41
C ILE A 120 7.65 -0.25 -11.56
N ASP A 121 6.61 0.58 -11.52
CA ASP A 121 6.39 1.60 -12.51
C ASP A 121 6.13 2.91 -11.78
N GLY A 122 7.18 3.68 -11.54
CA GLY A 122 7.07 4.91 -10.77
C GLY A 122 6.66 4.60 -9.34
N ASN A 123 5.56 5.15 -8.89
CA ASN A 123 5.05 4.84 -7.56
C ASN A 123 3.95 3.79 -7.61
N ALA A 124 3.97 2.95 -8.62
CA ALA A 124 3.02 1.85 -8.72
C ALA A 124 3.76 0.52 -8.82
N LEU A 125 3.11 -0.52 -8.38
CA LEU A 125 3.58 -1.88 -8.54
C LEU A 125 2.57 -2.58 -9.44
N VAL A 126 3.05 -3.16 -10.53
CA VAL A 126 2.19 -3.91 -11.43
C VAL A 126 2.47 -5.39 -11.22
N LEU A 127 1.42 -6.12 -10.95
CA LEU A 127 1.49 -7.54 -10.72
C LEU A 127 0.78 -8.21 -11.89
N SER A 128 1.51 -9.02 -12.63
CA SER A 128 0.93 -9.73 -13.77
C SER A 128 0.68 -11.19 -13.38
N LEU A 129 -0.56 -11.59 -13.41
CA LEU A 129 -0.96 -12.93 -13.02
C LEU A 129 -1.22 -13.76 -14.26
N THR A 130 -0.59 -14.91 -14.35
CA THR A 130 -0.70 -15.80 -15.49
C THR A 130 -1.12 -17.19 -15.00
N PRO A 131 -2.04 -17.85 -15.68
CA PRO A 131 -2.42 -19.18 -15.24
C PRO A 131 -1.23 -20.14 -15.16
N SER A 132 -1.15 -20.87 -14.08
CA SER A 132 -0.10 -21.85 -13.94
C SER A 132 -0.36 -23.00 -14.89
N ALA A 133 0.70 -23.65 -15.28
CA ALA A 133 0.53 -24.79 -16.12
C ALA A 133 -0.24 -25.83 -15.36
N LYS A 134 -1.11 -26.50 -16.10
CA LYS A 134 -2.01 -27.29 -15.48
C LYS A 134 -1.43 -28.43 -14.79
N ASP A 135 -0.46 -28.93 -15.20
CA ASP A 135 0.10 -30.02 -14.59
C ASP A 135 0.99 -29.64 -13.59
N GLY A 136 0.63 -28.81 -13.05
CA GLY A 136 1.10 -28.25 -12.10
C GLY A 136 2.09 -28.63 -11.34
N GLY A 137 2.40 -28.97 -11.25
CA GLY A 137 3.24 -29.08 -10.43
C GLY A 137 4.43 -28.42 -10.48
N ALA A 138 4.73 -28.01 -11.45
CA ALA A 138 6.00 -27.45 -11.59
C ALA A 138 6.05 -26.17 -10.94
N ALA A 139 6.86 -26.07 -10.02
CA ALA A 139 7.20 -24.83 -9.49
C ALA A 139 7.71 -23.99 -10.62
N PRO A 140 7.47 -22.77 -10.59
CA PRO A 140 7.88 -21.90 -11.63
C PRO A 140 9.35 -21.99 -11.64
N ARG A 141 9.85 -22.51 -12.65
CA ARG A 141 11.15 -22.62 -12.76
C ARG A 141 11.63 -21.39 -13.27
N VAL A 142 12.44 -20.84 -12.53
CA VAL A 142 13.09 -19.70 -13.00
C VAL A 142 14.02 -20.21 -14.01
N GLU A 143 13.68 -19.95 -15.20
CA GLU A 143 14.48 -20.35 -16.18
C GLU A 143 15.36 -19.31 -16.47
N HIS A 144 16.48 -19.52 -16.60
CA HIS A 144 17.38 -18.49 -16.99
C HIS A 144 17.99 -18.81 -18.28
#